data_16055172fc8a33a2d065f13dfdd3bc9b
#
_entry.id   16055172fc8a33a2d065f13dfdd3bc9b
#
_cell.length_a   1.000
_cell.length_b   1.000
_cell.length_c   1.000
_cell.angle_alpha   90.00
_cell.angle_beta   90.00
_cell.angle_gamma   90.00
#
_symmetry.space_group_name_H-M   'P 1'
#
loop_
_entity.id
_entity.type
_entity.pdbx_description
1 polymer ?
#
loop_
_entity_poly.entity_id
_entity_poly.type
_entity_poly.pdbx_seq_one_letter_code
_entity_poly.pdbx_strand_id
1 'polypeptide(L)'
;LARVNVLCVDKTGTITENTMKVQGLRATRHYNKETMPPLKGLIGDFAHAMSRDNITMEAVQAYFQKSTGRKAQKITSFSSEYKYSSATFEESSYVLGAPEFVLRDDYPAYEEEIEKEASKGYRVLVFGNCEETPDGRALRGKVTPLAYIMLANPIRKEAPQTFAYFEEQGVEVKVISGDNPVTVSEVAKKAG
;
A
#
# COMPACT_ATOMS: atom_id res chain seq x y z
N LEU A 1 -23.31 -37.49 1.02
CA LEU A 1 -22.28 -36.47 1.04
C LEU A 1 -22.76 -35.30 0.24
N ALA A 2 -22.88 -34.09 0.85
CA ALA A 2 -23.21 -32.88 0.12
C ALA A 2 -22.10 -32.59 -0.91
N ARG A 3 -22.49 -32.34 -2.16
CA ARG A 3 -21.56 -32.00 -3.23
C ARG A 3 -21.31 -30.48 -3.18
N VAL A 4 -20.07 -30.08 -3.03
CA VAL A 4 -19.66 -28.68 -3.10
C VAL A 4 -19.53 -28.32 -4.58
N ASN A 5 -20.28 -27.31 -5.03
CA ASN A 5 -20.23 -26.81 -6.42
C ASN A 5 -19.53 -25.44 -6.51
N VAL A 6 -19.49 -24.71 -5.41
CA VAL A 6 -18.87 -23.38 -5.33
C VAL A 6 -18.06 -23.31 -4.05
N LEU A 7 -16.81 -22.86 -4.17
CA LEU A 7 -15.89 -22.60 -3.07
C LEU A 7 -15.59 -21.10 -3.03
N CYS A 8 -15.94 -20.44 -1.95
CA CYS A 8 -15.58 -19.05 -1.71
C CYS A 8 -14.32 -19.00 -0.85
N VAL A 9 -13.29 -18.34 -1.35
CA VAL A 9 -11.99 -18.20 -0.67
C VAL A 9 -11.67 -16.74 -0.41
N ASP A 10 -11.08 -16.47 0.77
CA ASP A 10 -10.50 -15.17 1.05
C ASP A 10 -9.19 -15.00 0.27
N LYS A 11 -8.91 -13.78 -0.20
CA LYS A 11 -7.68 -13.47 -0.92
C LYS A 11 -6.48 -13.52 0.02
N THR A 12 -6.52 -12.71 1.07
CA THR A 12 -5.37 -12.48 1.95
C THR A 12 -5.19 -13.61 2.94
N GLY A 13 -4.00 -14.22 2.94
CA GLY A 13 -3.67 -15.35 3.82
C GLY A 13 -4.17 -16.71 3.32
N THR A 14 -4.97 -16.74 2.23
CA THR A 14 -5.45 -17.98 1.59
C THR A 14 -4.82 -18.14 0.21
N ILE A 15 -5.14 -17.28 -0.75
CA ILE A 15 -4.51 -17.26 -2.08
C ILE A 15 -3.11 -16.66 -1.99
N THR A 16 -2.96 -15.63 -1.17
CA THR A 16 -1.69 -14.95 -0.91
C THR A 16 -1.11 -15.37 0.44
N GLU A 17 0.19 -15.15 0.58
CA GLU A 17 0.86 -15.21 1.88
C GLU A 17 0.34 -14.08 2.79
N ASN A 18 0.46 -14.28 4.10
CA ASN A 18 0.14 -13.25 5.09
C ASN A 18 1.33 -12.30 5.32
N THR A 19 2.00 -11.93 4.23
CA THR A 19 3.12 -10.97 4.21
C THR A 19 2.86 -9.93 3.13
N MET A 20 3.55 -8.80 3.22
CA MET A 20 3.50 -7.72 2.24
C MET A 20 4.91 -7.45 1.72
N LYS A 21 5.04 -7.12 0.44
CA LYS A 21 6.30 -6.68 -0.15
C LYS A 21 6.11 -5.42 -0.99
N VAL A 22 7.04 -4.48 -0.89
CA VAL A 22 7.09 -3.34 -1.79
C VAL A 22 7.60 -3.83 -3.14
N GLN A 23 6.83 -3.56 -4.20
CA GLN A 23 7.14 -3.94 -5.58
C GLN A 23 7.79 -2.81 -6.37
N GLY A 24 7.57 -1.57 -5.96
CA GLY A 24 8.14 -0.43 -6.65
C GLY A 24 7.84 0.90 -5.99
N LEU A 25 8.50 1.92 -6.51
CA LEU A 25 8.38 3.31 -6.14
C LEU A 25 8.25 4.14 -7.42
N ARG A 26 7.27 5.02 -7.48
CA ARG A 26 7.08 5.96 -8.58
C ARG A 26 6.96 7.38 -8.02
N ALA A 27 7.87 8.25 -8.46
CA ALA A 27 7.78 9.68 -8.15
C ALA A 27 6.58 10.32 -8.87
N THR A 28 5.94 11.28 -8.22
CA THR A 28 4.93 12.14 -8.85
C THR A 28 5.58 13.33 -9.56
N ARG A 29 4.76 14.08 -10.30
CA ARG A 29 5.19 15.35 -10.92
C ARG A 29 5.65 16.43 -9.94
N HIS A 30 5.30 16.30 -8.65
CA HIS A 30 5.67 17.25 -7.61
C HIS A 30 7.03 16.97 -6.96
N TYR A 31 7.60 15.80 -7.19
CA TYR A 31 8.93 15.49 -6.71
C TYR A 31 9.99 16.06 -7.68
N ASN A 32 10.83 16.95 -7.18
CA ASN A 32 11.96 17.49 -7.92
C ASN A 32 13.27 17.02 -7.31
N LYS A 33 13.99 16.16 -8.05
CA LYS A 33 15.27 15.58 -7.62
C LYS A 33 16.42 16.59 -7.48
N GLU A 34 16.27 17.80 -8.07
CA GLU A 34 17.30 18.84 -8.02
C GLU A 34 17.18 19.72 -6.78
N THR A 35 15.96 19.88 -6.27
CA THR A 35 15.67 20.77 -5.13
C THR A 35 15.26 20.03 -3.87
N MET A 36 14.89 18.73 -3.97
CA MET A 36 14.46 17.91 -2.84
C MET A 36 15.49 16.82 -2.51
N PRO A 37 15.58 16.39 -1.24
CA PRO A 37 16.40 15.25 -0.89
C PRO A 37 16.00 13.99 -1.66
N PRO A 38 16.90 13.00 -1.80
CA PRO A 38 16.59 11.75 -2.48
C PRO A 38 15.35 11.07 -1.89
N LEU A 39 14.38 10.76 -2.75
CA LEU A 39 13.08 10.22 -2.34
C LEU A 39 13.18 8.95 -1.49
N LYS A 40 14.12 8.04 -1.83
CA LYS A 40 14.38 6.83 -1.03
C LYS A 40 14.90 7.15 0.37
N GLY A 41 15.67 8.23 0.51
CA GLY A 41 16.16 8.70 1.82
C GLY A 41 15.03 9.32 2.65
N LEU A 42 14.18 10.14 2.04
CA LEU A 42 13.00 10.71 2.69
C LEU A 42 12.07 9.63 3.24
N ILE A 43 11.73 8.65 2.39
CA ILE A 43 10.87 7.54 2.78
C ILE A 43 11.58 6.64 3.81
N GLY A 44 12.88 6.45 3.69
CA GLY A 44 13.69 5.71 4.66
C GLY A 44 13.67 6.36 6.05
N ASP A 45 13.87 7.68 6.13
CA ASP A 45 13.78 8.42 7.39
C ASP A 45 12.38 8.30 8.01
N PHE A 46 11.36 8.45 7.18
CA PHE A 46 9.96 8.27 7.60
C PHE A 46 9.72 6.86 8.14
N ALA A 47 10.09 5.83 7.39
CA ALA A 47 9.85 4.44 7.76
C ALA A 47 10.60 4.05 9.05
N HIS A 48 11.86 4.48 9.20
CA HIS A 48 12.65 4.17 10.40
C HIS A 48 12.19 4.92 11.65
N ALA A 49 11.43 6.00 11.50
CA ALA A 49 10.78 6.67 12.61
C ALA A 49 9.56 5.90 13.14
N MET A 50 8.97 5.02 12.34
CA MET A 50 7.76 4.27 12.69
C MET A 50 8.08 2.97 13.42
N SER A 51 7.13 2.52 14.26
CA SER A 51 7.13 1.17 14.84
C SER A 51 6.74 0.12 13.80
N ARG A 52 7.12 -1.14 14.05
CA ARG A 52 6.79 -2.29 13.18
C ARG A 52 5.49 -2.95 13.62
N ASP A 53 4.41 -2.21 13.62
CA ASP A 53 3.11 -2.63 14.17
C ASP A 53 2.19 -3.26 13.14
N ASN A 54 2.59 -3.22 11.85
CA ASN A 54 1.80 -3.84 10.79
C ASN A 54 2.68 -4.27 9.61
N ILE A 55 2.20 -5.25 8.86
CA ILE A 55 2.92 -5.86 7.74
C ILE A 55 3.26 -4.87 6.61
N THR A 56 2.46 -3.81 6.45
CA THR A 56 2.73 -2.76 5.46
C THR A 56 3.95 -1.95 5.84
N MET A 57 4.05 -1.50 7.09
CA MET A 57 5.22 -0.75 7.55
C MET A 57 6.48 -1.62 7.60
N GLU A 58 6.36 -2.88 7.97
CA GLU A 58 7.47 -3.85 7.87
C GLU A 58 8.00 -3.95 6.43
N ALA A 59 7.10 -4.05 5.44
CA ALA A 59 7.48 -4.09 4.02
C ALA A 59 8.17 -2.80 3.56
N VAL A 60 7.65 -1.64 3.99
CA VAL A 60 8.24 -0.33 3.66
C VAL A 60 9.63 -0.19 4.27
N GLN A 61 9.81 -0.56 5.53
CA GLN A 61 11.12 -0.54 6.21
C GLN A 61 12.12 -1.51 5.56
N ALA A 62 11.66 -2.69 5.15
CA ALA A 62 12.51 -3.66 4.47
C ALA A 62 13.02 -3.18 3.12
N TYR A 63 12.23 -2.41 2.40
CA TYR A 63 12.59 -1.89 1.08
C TYR A 63 13.41 -0.59 1.16
N PHE A 64 13.03 0.33 2.05
CA PHE A 64 13.68 1.63 2.21
C PHE A 64 14.67 1.61 3.39
N GLN A 65 15.75 0.85 3.25
CA GLN A 65 16.75 0.67 4.31
C GLN A 65 17.65 1.88 4.54
N LYS A 66 17.80 2.76 3.54
CA LYS A 66 18.66 3.94 3.62
C LYS A 66 17.93 5.05 4.37
N SER A 67 18.45 5.40 5.54
CA SER A 67 18.06 6.59 6.31
C SER A 67 19.18 7.63 6.24
N THR A 68 18.82 8.91 6.24
CA THR A 68 19.79 10.01 6.36
C THR A 68 20.09 10.34 7.82
N GLY A 69 19.41 9.67 8.76
CA GLY A 69 19.59 9.84 10.19
C GLY A 69 18.79 11.01 10.79
N ARG A 70 17.87 11.62 10.02
CA ARG A 70 16.96 12.64 10.56
C ARG A 70 16.03 12.03 11.60
N LYS A 71 15.86 12.72 12.73
CA LYS A 71 14.99 12.27 13.82
C LYS A 71 13.63 12.94 13.71
N ALA A 72 12.58 12.13 13.77
CA ALA A 72 11.22 12.64 13.84
C ALA A 72 10.96 13.25 15.23
N GLN A 73 10.35 14.42 15.25
CA GLN A 73 9.92 15.12 16.46
C GLN A 73 8.53 14.64 16.92
N LYS A 74 7.70 14.24 15.97
CA LYS A 74 6.35 13.73 16.21
C LYS A 74 6.05 12.61 15.24
N ILE A 75 5.40 11.56 15.74
CA ILE A 75 4.98 10.40 14.96
C ILE A 75 3.50 10.13 15.22
N THR A 76 2.78 9.74 14.20
CA THR A 76 1.45 9.16 14.30
C THR A 76 1.47 7.77 13.67
N SER A 77 1.24 6.75 14.46
CA SER A 77 1.12 5.36 13.98
C SER A 77 -0.11 5.21 13.09
N PHE A 78 -0.13 4.14 12.28
CA PHE A 78 -1.26 3.88 11.39
C PHE A 78 -2.58 3.76 12.15
N SER A 79 -3.58 4.49 11.66
CA SER A 79 -4.96 4.40 12.11
C SER A 79 -5.81 3.66 11.08
N SER A 80 -6.57 2.68 11.52
CA SER A 80 -7.56 1.99 10.66
C SER A 80 -8.74 2.89 10.27
N GLU A 81 -9.00 3.93 11.04
CA GLU A 81 -10.04 4.93 10.79
C GLU A 81 -9.61 5.94 9.71
N TYR A 82 -8.40 6.50 9.86
CA TYR A 82 -7.89 7.56 8.98
C TYR A 82 -6.94 7.07 7.90
N LYS A 83 -6.58 5.78 7.92
CA LYS A 83 -5.81 5.09 6.87
C LYS A 83 -4.47 5.73 6.50
N TYR A 84 -3.79 6.38 7.45
CA TYR A 84 -2.46 6.93 7.26
C TYR A 84 -1.57 6.80 8.50
N SER A 85 -0.26 6.92 8.28
CA SER A 85 0.77 7.20 9.28
C SER A 85 1.44 8.52 8.96
N SER A 86 1.98 9.23 9.94
CA SER A 86 2.71 10.49 9.71
C SER A 86 3.95 10.62 10.58
N ALA A 87 4.93 11.37 10.05
CA ALA A 87 6.12 11.77 10.78
C ALA A 87 6.44 13.24 10.50
N THR A 88 6.70 13.99 11.56
CA THR A 88 7.12 15.39 11.50
C THR A 88 8.59 15.48 11.85
N PHE A 89 9.37 16.05 10.95
CA PHE A 89 10.76 16.40 11.12
C PHE A 89 10.87 17.92 11.35
N GLU A 90 12.08 18.41 11.59
CA GLU A 90 12.31 19.81 11.93
C GLU A 90 11.68 20.79 10.92
N GLU A 91 11.77 20.49 9.62
CA GLU A 91 11.35 21.39 8.55
C GLU A 91 10.06 20.96 7.82
N SER A 92 9.60 19.72 8.04
CA SER A 92 8.53 19.15 7.21
C SER A 92 7.78 18.02 7.88
N SER A 93 6.49 17.92 7.58
CA SER A 93 5.65 16.79 7.94
C SER A 93 5.34 15.95 6.71
N TYR A 94 5.44 14.63 6.86
CA TYR A 94 5.13 13.66 5.82
C TYR A 94 4.05 12.69 6.26
N VAL A 95 3.32 12.19 5.29
CA VAL A 95 2.26 11.21 5.47
C VAL A 95 2.45 10.06 4.48
N LEU A 96 2.11 8.86 4.94
CA LEU A 96 2.01 7.66 4.11
C LEU A 96 0.66 6.99 4.38
N GLY A 97 -0.16 6.80 3.37
CA GLY A 97 -1.47 6.22 3.56
C GLY A 97 -2.24 5.92 2.29
N ALA A 98 -3.50 5.51 2.48
CA ALA A 98 -4.42 5.23 1.39
C ALA A 98 -4.70 6.50 0.57
N PRO A 99 -4.69 6.41 -0.76
CA PRO A 99 -4.81 7.58 -1.65
C PRO A 99 -6.04 8.44 -1.34
N GLU A 100 -7.19 7.84 -1.13
CA GLU A 100 -8.45 8.54 -0.90
C GLU A 100 -8.42 9.36 0.40
N PHE A 101 -7.75 8.86 1.43
CA PHE A 101 -7.63 9.53 2.73
C PHE A 101 -6.52 10.60 2.76
N VAL A 102 -5.47 10.39 1.99
CA VAL A 102 -4.34 11.33 1.91
C VAL A 102 -4.64 12.49 0.96
N LEU A 103 -5.19 12.19 -0.23
CA LEU A 103 -5.44 13.17 -1.29
C LEU A 103 -6.81 13.85 -1.14
N ARG A 104 -7.81 13.16 -0.59
CA ARG A 104 -9.15 13.70 -0.34
C ARG A 104 -9.76 14.32 -1.61
N ASP A 105 -10.12 15.59 -1.59
CA ASP A 105 -10.71 16.31 -2.73
C ASP A 105 -9.77 16.40 -3.95
N ASP A 106 -8.47 16.26 -3.73
CA ASP A 106 -7.47 16.24 -4.81
C ASP A 106 -7.34 14.85 -5.48
N TYR A 107 -7.93 13.79 -4.93
CA TYR A 107 -7.82 12.43 -5.46
C TYR A 107 -8.12 12.31 -6.96
N PRO A 108 -9.16 12.95 -7.52
CA PRO A 108 -9.46 12.85 -8.95
C PRO A 108 -8.32 13.28 -9.87
N ALA A 109 -7.47 14.21 -9.43
CA ALA A 109 -6.32 14.67 -10.19
C ALA A 109 -5.19 13.64 -10.33
N TYR A 110 -5.23 12.57 -9.54
CA TYR A 110 -4.22 11.51 -9.48
C TYR A 110 -4.79 10.12 -9.72
N GLU A 111 -6.11 10.00 -9.84
CA GLU A 111 -6.85 8.74 -9.96
C GLU A 111 -6.32 7.87 -11.10
N GLU A 112 -6.12 8.44 -12.28
CA GLU A 112 -5.61 7.72 -13.44
C GLU A 112 -4.25 7.07 -13.19
N GLU A 113 -3.34 7.79 -12.55
CA GLU A 113 -2.00 7.29 -12.21
C GLU A 113 -2.07 6.16 -11.17
N ILE A 114 -2.95 6.29 -10.20
CA ILE A 114 -3.15 5.32 -9.12
C ILE A 114 -3.80 4.06 -9.67
N GLU A 115 -4.88 4.20 -10.44
CA GLU A 115 -5.60 3.08 -11.06
C GLU A 115 -4.73 2.30 -12.05
N LYS A 116 -3.82 2.98 -12.75
CA LYS A 116 -2.86 2.32 -13.63
C LYS A 116 -1.96 1.35 -12.86
N GLU A 117 -1.52 1.69 -11.66
CA GLU A 117 -0.74 0.78 -10.83
C GLU A 117 -1.61 -0.29 -10.16
N ALA A 118 -2.81 0.08 -9.70
CA ALA A 118 -3.77 -0.85 -9.11
C ALA A 118 -4.20 -1.93 -10.11
N SER A 119 -4.36 -1.58 -11.40
CA SER A 119 -4.69 -2.53 -12.47
C SER A 119 -3.64 -3.62 -12.71
N LYS A 120 -2.43 -3.45 -12.18
CA LYS A 120 -1.37 -4.47 -12.20
C LYS A 120 -1.46 -5.44 -11.00
N GLY A 121 -2.43 -5.27 -10.13
CA GLY A 121 -2.63 -6.06 -8.91
C GLY A 121 -1.90 -5.50 -7.69
N TYR A 122 -1.46 -4.24 -7.71
CA TYR A 122 -0.78 -3.61 -6.58
C TYR A 122 -1.75 -2.84 -5.68
N ARG A 123 -1.47 -2.88 -4.38
CA ARG A 123 -1.97 -1.88 -3.45
C ARG A 123 -1.07 -0.65 -3.59
N VAL A 124 -1.68 0.53 -3.79
CA VAL A 124 -0.96 1.79 -3.93
C VAL A 124 -1.10 2.59 -2.64
N LEU A 125 0.03 3.04 -2.09
CA LEU A 125 0.08 4.04 -1.03
C LEU A 125 0.66 5.35 -1.56
N VAL A 126 0.19 6.45 -1.02
CA VAL A 126 0.70 7.79 -1.31
C VAL A 126 1.62 8.24 -0.19
N PHE A 127 2.83 8.65 -0.55
CA PHE A 127 3.76 9.37 0.30
C PHE A 127 3.73 10.85 -0.09
N GLY A 128 3.40 11.72 0.85
CA GLY A 128 3.24 13.14 0.58
C GLY A 128 3.77 14.04 1.68
N ASN A 129 4.01 15.29 1.32
CA ASN A 129 4.35 16.38 2.23
C ASN A 129 3.07 17.08 2.69
N CYS A 130 2.93 17.29 3.99
CA CYS A 130 1.77 17.96 4.57
C CYS A 130 2.08 19.43 4.83
N GLU A 131 1.18 20.30 4.45
CA GLU A 131 1.23 21.74 4.79
C GLU A 131 0.99 21.96 6.29
N GLU A 132 0.06 21.20 6.88
CA GLU A 132 -0.21 21.22 8.32
C GLU A 132 0.34 19.95 8.99
N THR A 133 0.83 20.08 10.22
CA THR A 133 1.31 18.95 11.00
C THR A 133 0.14 18.01 11.36
N PRO A 134 0.19 16.73 10.95
CA PRO A 134 -0.86 15.76 11.28
C PRO A 134 -0.99 15.55 12.80
N ASP A 135 -2.23 15.41 13.26
CA ASP A 135 -2.57 15.23 14.68
C ASP A 135 -3.12 13.83 15.02
N GLY A 136 -3.14 12.92 14.04
CA GLY A 136 -3.69 11.57 14.18
C GLY A 136 -5.16 11.45 13.85
N ARG A 137 -5.80 12.54 13.45
CA ARG A 137 -7.19 12.61 12.97
C ARG A 137 -7.21 12.83 11.46
N ALA A 138 -8.40 13.11 10.90
CA ALA A 138 -8.52 13.47 9.50
C ALA A 138 -7.54 14.59 9.13
N LEU A 139 -6.78 14.39 8.05
CA LEU A 139 -5.79 15.35 7.58
C LEU A 139 -6.42 16.70 7.25
N ARG A 140 -5.73 17.77 7.60
CA ARG A 140 -6.09 19.16 7.28
C ARG A 140 -5.02 19.76 6.39
N GLY A 141 -5.36 20.89 5.77
CA GLY A 141 -4.46 21.54 4.84
C GLY A 141 -4.18 20.70 3.60
N LYS A 142 -3.31 21.21 2.76
CA LYS A 142 -2.93 20.55 1.52
C LYS A 142 -1.89 19.45 1.78
N VAL A 143 -2.05 18.32 1.10
CA VAL A 143 -1.03 17.30 1.00
C VAL A 143 -0.51 17.26 -0.43
N THR A 144 0.78 17.49 -0.60
CA THR A 144 1.44 17.39 -1.91
C THR A 144 2.00 15.98 -2.06
N PRO A 145 1.44 15.14 -2.93
CA PRO A 145 1.95 13.80 -3.14
C PRO A 145 3.32 13.84 -3.81
N LEU A 146 4.30 13.14 -3.24
CA LEU A 146 5.67 13.06 -3.77
C LEU A 146 5.93 11.73 -4.47
N ALA A 147 5.31 10.66 -4.00
CA ALA A 147 5.50 9.33 -4.54
C ALA A 147 4.32 8.40 -4.31
N TYR A 148 4.22 7.39 -5.17
CA TYR A 148 3.42 6.20 -4.97
C TYR A 148 4.33 5.03 -4.60
N ILE A 149 3.93 4.29 -3.57
CA ILE A 149 4.57 3.03 -3.18
C ILE A 149 3.62 1.91 -3.54
N MET A 150 4.06 1.00 -4.42
CA MET A 150 3.29 -0.15 -4.84
C MET A 150 3.67 -1.36 -3.99
N LEU A 151 2.65 -2.01 -3.41
CA LEU A 151 2.82 -3.20 -2.58
C LEU A 151 1.95 -4.34 -3.10
N ALA A 152 2.38 -5.56 -2.82
CA ALA A 152 1.58 -6.76 -3.07
C ALA A 152 1.83 -7.81 -1.98
N ASN A 153 0.80 -8.63 -1.72
CA ASN A 153 0.98 -9.87 -0.99
C ASN A 153 1.49 -10.92 -2.00
N PRO A 154 2.58 -11.63 -1.72
CA PRO A 154 3.02 -12.72 -2.57
C PRO A 154 1.93 -13.78 -2.70
N ILE A 155 1.72 -14.30 -3.91
CA ILE A 155 0.82 -15.42 -4.13
C ILE A 155 1.48 -16.68 -3.62
N ARG A 156 0.73 -17.53 -2.91
CA ARG A 156 1.22 -18.84 -2.45
C ARG A 156 1.62 -19.69 -3.64
N LYS A 157 2.75 -20.36 -3.55
CA LYS A 157 3.25 -21.21 -4.64
C LYS A 157 2.29 -22.34 -5.01
N GLU A 158 1.53 -22.81 -4.02
CA GLU A 158 0.57 -23.89 -4.16
C GLU A 158 -0.78 -23.45 -4.73
N ALA A 159 -1.08 -22.15 -4.76
CA ALA A 159 -2.39 -21.63 -5.17
C ALA A 159 -2.79 -22.06 -6.59
N PRO A 160 -1.94 -21.95 -7.64
CA PRO A 160 -2.32 -22.39 -8.98
C PRO A 160 -2.68 -23.88 -9.07
N GLN A 161 -1.92 -24.74 -8.40
CA GLN A 161 -2.19 -26.20 -8.39
C GLN A 161 -3.47 -26.52 -7.64
N THR A 162 -3.72 -25.81 -6.55
CA THR A 162 -4.95 -26.01 -5.75
C THR A 162 -6.19 -25.59 -6.54
N PHE A 163 -6.13 -24.48 -7.27
CA PHE A 163 -7.26 -24.04 -8.10
C PHE A 163 -7.49 -24.96 -9.29
N ALA A 164 -6.45 -25.39 -9.98
CA ALA A 164 -6.55 -26.38 -11.05
C ALA A 164 -7.23 -27.68 -10.57
N TYR A 165 -6.88 -28.15 -9.37
CA TYR A 165 -7.55 -29.31 -8.77
C TYR A 165 -9.05 -29.09 -8.57
N PHE A 166 -9.47 -27.92 -8.03
CA PHE A 166 -10.90 -27.66 -7.84
C PHE A 166 -11.64 -27.53 -9.18
N GLU A 167 -11.04 -26.92 -10.18
CA GLU A 167 -11.60 -26.83 -11.53
C GLU A 167 -11.81 -28.22 -12.15
N GLU A 168 -10.83 -29.11 -12.04
CA GLU A 168 -10.94 -30.53 -12.49
C GLU A 168 -12.06 -31.29 -11.77
N GLN A 169 -12.35 -30.92 -10.51
CA GLN A 169 -13.47 -31.49 -9.75
C GLN A 169 -14.82 -30.82 -10.06
N GLY A 170 -14.86 -29.87 -10.99
CA GLY A 170 -16.06 -29.12 -11.35
C GLY A 170 -16.56 -28.18 -10.25
N VAL A 171 -15.66 -27.69 -9.41
CA VAL A 171 -15.95 -26.71 -8.36
C VAL A 171 -15.57 -25.32 -8.83
N GLU A 172 -16.53 -24.40 -8.85
CA GLU A 172 -16.30 -23.00 -9.14
C GLU A 172 -15.63 -22.31 -7.92
N VAL A 173 -14.49 -21.66 -8.12
CA VAL A 173 -13.82 -20.90 -7.07
C VAL A 173 -14.16 -19.43 -7.21
N LYS A 174 -14.65 -18.81 -6.12
CA LYS A 174 -14.92 -17.37 -6.02
C LYS A 174 -14.04 -16.75 -4.96
N VAL A 175 -13.45 -15.59 -5.29
CA VAL A 175 -12.58 -14.85 -4.39
C VAL A 175 -13.37 -13.75 -3.68
N ILE A 176 -13.26 -13.71 -2.36
CA ILE A 176 -13.84 -12.67 -1.51
C ILE A 176 -12.70 -11.82 -0.95
N SER A 177 -12.81 -10.49 -1.06
CA SER A 177 -11.83 -9.55 -0.52
C SER A 177 -12.45 -8.19 -0.28
N GLY A 178 -11.95 -7.47 0.74
CA GLY A 178 -12.26 -6.06 0.97
C GLY A 178 -11.36 -5.09 0.19
N ASP A 179 -10.42 -5.59 -0.63
CA ASP A 179 -9.54 -4.76 -1.45
C ASP A 179 -10.25 -4.24 -2.71
N ASN A 180 -9.61 -3.29 -3.41
CA ASN A 180 -10.09 -2.78 -4.70
C ASN A 180 -10.36 -3.95 -5.68
N PRO A 181 -11.54 -4.00 -6.32
CA PRO A 181 -11.92 -5.09 -7.22
C PRO A 181 -10.93 -5.34 -8.35
N VAL A 182 -10.30 -4.29 -8.89
CA VAL A 182 -9.29 -4.40 -9.95
C VAL A 182 -8.06 -5.15 -9.43
N THR A 183 -7.57 -4.78 -8.25
CA THR A 183 -6.44 -5.47 -7.59
C THR A 183 -6.76 -6.94 -7.33
N VAL A 184 -7.96 -7.23 -6.82
CA VAL A 184 -8.41 -8.61 -6.53
C VAL A 184 -8.49 -9.44 -7.80
N SER A 185 -9.08 -8.88 -8.87
CA SER A 185 -9.18 -9.55 -10.17
C SER A 185 -7.81 -9.93 -10.74
N GLU A 186 -6.83 -9.03 -10.66
CA GLU A 186 -5.47 -9.30 -11.16
C GLU A 186 -4.73 -10.34 -10.31
N VAL A 187 -4.91 -10.33 -9.00
CA VAL A 187 -4.36 -11.37 -8.11
C VAL A 187 -4.98 -12.72 -8.42
N ALA A 188 -6.30 -12.79 -8.60
CA ALA A 188 -7.00 -14.02 -8.95
C ALA A 188 -6.51 -14.59 -10.30
N LYS A 189 -6.38 -13.75 -11.34
CA LYS A 189 -5.82 -14.16 -12.64
C LYS A 189 -4.39 -14.71 -12.55
N LYS A 190 -3.55 -14.13 -11.69
CA LYS A 190 -2.17 -14.60 -11.49
C LYS A 190 -2.10 -15.92 -10.70
N ALA A 191 -3.12 -16.22 -9.95
CA ALA A 191 -3.23 -17.46 -9.18
C ALA A 191 -3.83 -18.63 -9.96
N GLY A 192 -4.39 -18.38 -11.15
CA GLY A 192 -4.97 -19.37 -12.06
C GLY A 192 -6.43 -19.01 -12.38
#